data_e55194a7dc9ba8167be0eaede7ac0c7d
#
_entry.id   e55194a7dc9ba8167be0eaede7ac0c7d
#
_cell.length_a   1.000
_cell.length_b   1.000
_cell.length_c   1.000
_cell.angle_alpha   90.00
_cell.angle_beta   90.00
_cell.angle_gamma   90.00
#
_symmetry.space_group_name_H-M   'P 1'
#
loop_
_entity.id
_entity.type
_entity.pdbx_description
1 polymer ?
#
loop_
_entity_poly.entity_id
_entity_poly.type
_entity_poly.pdbx_seq_one_letter_code
_entity_poly.pdbx_strand_id
1 'polypeptide(L)'
;MKFKIISFGSNEEYITLAEKSVQSVKNLYSKSETKVFKPDDLPDDINNYAKSYSKGYGYWIWKPYIIKEALCKINENDILLYLDGRSGLRKTGKPIRWLDSFILENKFDIASWQMIHKEMSWTNGDIISAFNLDLNSELLKTGQFAATFHAWRKNIRSLNFLNEWLKFLLDNREICRDEVSQNLNHKKFIGNRHDQSVFSLMIKTKIVKNDSIAFKILHSKKILNDNLLPHLKDHPK
;
A
#
# COMPACT_ATOMS: atom_id res chain seq x y z
N MET A 1 9.12 14.62 -16.33
CA MET A 1 8.57 13.68 -15.34
C MET A 1 8.52 12.32 -15.98
N LYS A 2 9.19 11.34 -15.42
CA LYS A 2 9.10 9.94 -15.84
C LYS A 2 8.07 9.20 -15.00
N PHE A 3 7.57 8.10 -15.54
CA PHE A 3 6.62 7.25 -14.87
C PHE A 3 7.14 5.81 -14.86
N LYS A 4 7.23 5.21 -13.69
CA LYS A 4 7.69 3.83 -13.52
C LYS A 4 6.60 2.97 -12.91
N ILE A 5 6.44 1.77 -13.43
CA ILE A 5 5.42 0.81 -12.98
C ILE A 5 6.15 -0.42 -12.46
N ILE A 6 5.82 -0.86 -11.26
CA ILE A 6 6.42 -2.05 -10.67
C ILE A 6 5.38 -3.02 -10.13
N SER A 7 5.77 -4.28 -10.09
CA SER A 7 5.06 -5.37 -9.45
C SER A 7 6.05 -6.39 -8.87
N PHE A 8 5.54 -7.46 -8.27
CA PHE A 8 6.34 -8.57 -7.75
C PHE A 8 5.72 -9.91 -8.11
N GLY A 9 6.56 -10.89 -8.44
CA GLY A 9 6.18 -12.28 -8.64
C GLY A 9 7.11 -13.22 -7.90
N SER A 10 6.56 -14.10 -7.06
CA SER A 10 7.34 -15.03 -6.23
C SER A 10 7.71 -16.34 -6.93
N ASN A 11 7.04 -16.68 -8.01
CA ASN A 11 7.25 -17.87 -8.84
C ASN A 11 6.80 -17.59 -10.28
N GLU A 12 6.98 -18.51 -11.19
CA GLU A 12 6.66 -18.35 -12.62
C GLU A 12 5.23 -17.88 -12.88
N GLU A 13 4.24 -18.47 -12.18
CA GLU A 13 2.84 -18.05 -12.31
C GLU A 13 2.64 -16.59 -11.91
N TYR A 14 3.13 -16.21 -10.72
CA TYR A 14 2.98 -14.84 -10.22
C TYR A 14 3.82 -13.83 -10.99
N ILE A 15 4.99 -14.23 -11.53
CA ILE A 15 5.78 -13.40 -12.43
C ILE A 15 4.99 -13.10 -13.69
N THR A 16 4.41 -14.12 -14.32
CA THR A 16 3.57 -13.96 -15.52
C THR A 16 2.37 -13.04 -15.26
N LEU A 17 1.70 -13.20 -14.12
CA LEU A 17 0.59 -12.33 -13.72
C LEU A 17 1.05 -10.89 -13.50
N ALA A 18 2.19 -10.70 -12.84
CA ALA A 18 2.78 -9.38 -12.60
C ALA A 18 3.18 -8.69 -13.91
N GLU A 19 3.78 -9.41 -14.85
CA GLU A 19 4.13 -8.90 -16.18
C GLU A 19 2.89 -8.44 -16.96
N LYS A 20 1.82 -9.27 -16.96
CA LYS A 20 0.54 -8.87 -17.57
C LYS A 20 -0.05 -7.62 -16.92
N SER A 21 0.04 -7.52 -15.59
CA SER A 21 -0.45 -6.37 -14.82
C SER A 21 0.30 -5.09 -15.18
N VAL A 22 1.63 -5.09 -15.12
CA VAL A 22 2.43 -3.90 -15.48
C VAL A 22 2.26 -3.53 -16.95
N GLN A 23 2.17 -4.52 -17.87
CA GLN A 23 1.96 -4.27 -19.28
C GLN A 23 0.59 -3.64 -19.56
N SER A 24 -0.45 -4.01 -18.80
CA SER A 24 -1.78 -3.42 -18.94
C SER A 24 -1.78 -1.92 -18.66
N VAL A 25 -0.98 -1.47 -17.68
CA VAL A 25 -0.79 -0.04 -17.38
C VAL A 25 0.14 0.62 -18.41
N LYS A 26 1.22 -0.04 -18.79
CA LYS A 26 2.16 0.47 -19.80
C LYS A 26 1.47 0.78 -21.14
N ASN A 27 0.49 -0.01 -21.54
CA ASN A 27 -0.27 0.23 -22.76
C ASN A 27 -1.07 1.56 -22.72
N LEU A 28 -1.39 2.06 -21.50
CA LEU A 28 -2.03 3.36 -21.33
C LEU A 28 -1.01 4.50 -21.19
N TYR A 29 0.19 4.19 -20.72
CA TYR A 29 1.29 5.13 -20.45
C TYR A 29 2.56 4.66 -21.15
N SER A 30 2.59 4.72 -22.48
CA SER A 30 3.61 4.11 -23.34
C SER A 30 5.05 4.54 -23.03
N LYS A 31 5.25 5.76 -22.50
CA LYS A 31 6.57 6.28 -22.09
C LYS A 31 7.02 5.82 -20.71
N SER A 32 6.24 4.96 -20.03
CA SER A 32 6.60 4.44 -18.70
C SER A 32 7.66 3.33 -18.79
N GLU A 33 8.52 3.27 -17.78
CA GLU A 33 9.40 2.13 -17.52
C GLU A 33 8.65 1.09 -16.67
N THR A 34 8.98 -0.19 -16.86
CA THR A 34 8.37 -1.28 -16.08
C THR A 34 9.45 -2.14 -15.45
N LYS A 35 9.18 -2.66 -14.23
CA LYS A 35 9.98 -3.72 -13.61
C LYS A 35 9.07 -4.65 -12.82
N VAL A 36 9.24 -5.96 -13.03
CA VAL A 36 8.73 -7.01 -12.15
C VAL A 36 9.88 -7.47 -11.27
N PHE A 37 9.74 -7.29 -9.96
CA PHE A 37 10.67 -7.79 -8.97
C PHE A 37 10.42 -9.28 -8.71
N LYS A 38 11.50 -10.00 -8.35
CA LYS A 38 11.52 -11.44 -8.08
C LYS A 38 12.19 -11.69 -6.73
N PRO A 39 12.15 -12.91 -6.18
CA PRO A 39 12.83 -13.26 -4.94
C PRO A 39 14.33 -12.85 -4.91
N ASP A 40 15.04 -13.03 -6.02
CA ASP A 40 16.47 -12.70 -6.13
C ASP A 40 16.76 -11.18 -6.13
N ASP A 41 15.75 -10.35 -6.27
CA ASP A 41 15.87 -8.89 -6.10
C ASP A 41 15.77 -8.45 -4.63
N LEU A 42 15.45 -9.37 -3.70
CA LEU A 42 15.28 -9.08 -2.28
C LEU A 42 16.59 -9.30 -1.50
N PRO A 43 16.87 -8.52 -0.44
CA PRO A 43 17.95 -8.83 0.49
C PRO A 43 17.76 -10.20 1.14
N ASP A 44 18.85 -10.85 1.50
CA ASP A 44 18.86 -12.22 2.05
C ASP A 44 17.98 -12.36 3.30
N ASP A 45 17.99 -11.40 4.20
CA ASP A 45 17.18 -11.43 5.43
C ASP A 45 15.68 -11.39 5.15
N ILE A 46 15.24 -10.57 4.19
CA ILE A 46 13.83 -10.50 3.74
C ILE A 46 13.47 -11.77 2.96
N ASN A 47 14.34 -12.20 2.05
CA ASN A 47 14.08 -13.36 1.20
C ASN A 47 14.03 -14.66 1.99
N ASN A 48 14.93 -14.85 2.95
CA ASN A 48 14.96 -16.04 3.79
C ASN A 48 13.71 -16.13 4.67
N TYR A 49 13.27 -15.01 5.25
CA TYR A 49 11.99 -14.99 5.95
C TYR A 49 10.81 -15.26 5.00
N ALA A 50 10.78 -14.61 3.84
CA ALA A 50 9.68 -14.73 2.89
C ALA A 50 9.50 -16.18 2.38
N LYS A 51 10.57 -16.89 2.11
CA LYS A 51 10.55 -18.31 1.69
C LYS A 51 9.87 -19.24 2.69
N SER A 52 9.90 -18.89 3.98
CA SER A 52 9.30 -19.72 5.04
C SER A 52 7.76 -19.70 5.04
N TYR A 53 7.15 -18.78 4.30
CA TYR A 53 5.69 -18.60 4.27
C TYR A 53 5.16 -18.46 2.86
N SER A 54 4.27 -19.38 2.45
CA SER A 54 3.68 -19.36 1.11
C SER A 54 2.72 -18.19 0.89
N LYS A 55 1.98 -17.77 1.92
CA LYS A 55 1.00 -16.68 1.85
C LYS A 55 1.71 -15.35 1.58
N GLY A 56 1.40 -14.74 0.44
CA GLY A 56 1.97 -13.45 0.05
C GLY A 56 3.50 -13.44 -0.05
N TYR A 57 4.12 -14.64 -0.14
CA TYR A 57 5.56 -14.82 -0.05
C TYR A 57 6.12 -14.06 1.16
N GLY A 58 5.82 -14.55 2.36
CA GLY A 58 6.20 -13.91 3.61
C GLY A 58 5.29 -12.75 4.03
N TYR A 59 3.98 -12.88 3.80
CA TYR A 59 2.99 -11.89 4.22
C TYR A 59 3.25 -10.48 3.71
N TRP A 60 3.83 -10.37 2.49
CA TRP A 60 4.11 -9.10 1.79
C TRP A 60 5.07 -8.14 2.52
N ILE A 61 5.87 -8.62 3.49
CA ILE A 61 6.83 -7.76 4.23
C ILE A 61 7.89 -7.12 3.32
N TRP A 62 8.16 -7.71 2.16
CA TRP A 62 9.07 -7.24 1.13
C TRP A 62 8.57 -6.00 0.37
N LYS A 63 7.25 -5.73 0.43
CA LYS A 63 6.60 -4.72 -0.43
C LYS A 63 7.21 -3.31 -0.28
N PRO A 64 7.35 -2.72 0.91
CA PRO A 64 7.97 -1.40 1.04
C PRO A 64 9.43 -1.38 0.59
N TYR A 65 10.15 -2.51 0.69
CA TYR A 65 11.52 -2.60 0.18
C TYR A 65 11.60 -2.40 -1.33
N ILE A 66 10.83 -3.18 -2.12
CA ILE A 66 10.87 -3.06 -3.59
C ILE A 66 10.36 -1.71 -4.09
N ILE A 67 9.38 -1.13 -3.38
CA ILE A 67 8.88 0.21 -3.71
C ILE A 67 9.98 1.24 -3.47
N LYS A 68 10.65 1.19 -2.32
CA LYS A 68 11.78 2.07 -1.97
C LYS A 68 12.91 1.92 -2.99
N GLU A 69 13.32 0.69 -3.31
CA GLU A 69 14.38 0.40 -4.29
C GLU A 69 14.06 0.99 -5.66
N ALA A 70 12.83 0.86 -6.13
CA ALA A 70 12.42 1.41 -7.40
C ALA A 70 12.30 2.95 -7.35
N LEU A 71 11.81 3.49 -6.24
CA LEU A 71 11.66 4.94 -6.04
C LEU A 71 13.02 5.64 -5.95
N CYS A 72 14.02 5.01 -5.32
CA CYS A 72 15.39 5.54 -5.28
C CYS A 72 16.02 5.69 -6.67
N LYS A 73 15.63 4.87 -7.64
CA LYS A 73 16.21 4.80 -9.00
C LYS A 73 15.55 5.72 -10.03
N ILE A 74 14.53 6.48 -9.66
CA ILE A 74 13.92 7.50 -10.52
C ILE A 74 14.32 8.89 -10.04
N ASN A 75 14.05 9.94 -10.85
CA ASN A 75 14.43 11.30 -10.49
C ASN A 75 13.45 11.93 -9.49
N GLU A 76 13.87 13.00 -8.84
CA GLU A 76 13.02 13.80 -7.96
C GLU A 76 11.75 14.24 -8.69
N ASN A 77 10.60 14.15 -8.04
CA ASN A 77 9.26 14.37 -8.57
C ASN A 77 8.75 13.39 -9.63
N ASP A 78 9.55 12.41 -10.05
CA ASP A 78 9.02 11.32 -10.88
C ASP A 78 8.03 10.44 -10.08
N ILE A 79 7.18 9.73 -10.80
CA ILE A 79 6.09 8.93 -10.22
C ILE A 79 6.39 7.43 -10.35
N LEU A 80 6.22 6.71 -9.25
CA LEU A 80 6.21 5.26 -9.20
C LEU A 80 4.79 4.75 -8.96
N LEU A 81 4.35 3.79 -9.75
CA LEU A 81 3.13 3.02 -9.50
C LEU A 81 3.48 1.60 -9.07
N TYR A 82 2.96 1.20 -7.92
CA TYR A 82 2.98 -0.20 -7.49
C TYR A 82 1.61 -0.84 -7.73
N LEU A 83 1.62 -2.08 -8.21
CA LEU A 83 0.42 -2.93 -8.28
C LEU A 83 0.78 -4.38 -7.98
N ASP A 84 -0.09 -5.07 -7.23
CA ASP A 84 0.03 -6.51 -7.01
C ASP A 84 -0.15 -7.27 -8.33
N GLY A 85 0.52 -8.41 -8.49
CA GLY A 85 0.51 -9.20 -9.72
C GLY A 85 -0.89 -9.62 -10.23
N ARG A 86 -1.86 -9.76 -9.32
CA ARG A 86 -3.27 -10.05 -9.69
C ARG A 86 -4.14 -8.81 -9.87
N SER A 87 -3.59 -7.62 -9.72
CA SER A 87 -4.32 -6.34 -9.78
C SER A 87 -4.46 -5.74 -11.18
N GLY A 88 -4.32 -6.56 -12.21
CA GLY A 88 -4.41 -6.11 -13.61
C GLY A 88 -5.61 -5.22 -13.86
N LEU A 89 -5.39 -4.09 -14.55
CA LEU A 89 -6.47 -3.22 -14.97
C LEU A 89 -7.41 -3.99 -15.91
N ARG A 90 -8.69 -3.96 -15.61
CA ARG A 90 -9.70 -4.47 -16.54
C ARG A 90 -9.53 -3.76 -17.88
N LYS A 91 -9.69 -4.50 -18.99
CA LYS A 91 -9.53 -4.08 -20.40
C LYS A 91 -10.45 -2.91 -20.82
N THR A 92 -10.58 -1.87 -20.05
CA THR A 92 -11.44 -0.74 -20.43
C THR A 92 -10.77 0.22 -21.43
N GLY A 93 -9.45 0.09 -21.65
CA GLY A 93 -8.68 0.96 -22.53
C GLY A 93 -8.72 2.46 -22.16
N LYS A 94 -9.35 2.79 -21.04
CA LYS A 94 -9.51 4.19 -20.60
C LYS A 94 -8.36 4.59 -19.69
N PRO A 95 -7.84 5.84 -19.84
CA PRO A 95 -6.86 6.40 -18.91
C PRO A 95 -7.31 6.25 -17.46
N ILE A 96 -6.35 6.08 -16.57
CA ILE A 96 -6.61 6.03 -15.12
C ILE A 96 -6.73 7.48 -14.64
N ARG A 97 -7.90 8.08 -14.77
CA ARG A 97 -8.14 9.51 -14.50
C ARG A 97 -7.55 10.03 -13.19
N TRP A 98 -7.61 9.24 -12.13
CA TRP A 98 -7.04 9.65 -10.86
C TRP A 98 -5.51 9.66 -10.88
N LEU A 99 -4.88 8.78 -11.67
CA LEU A 99 -3.43 8.75 -11.83
C LEU A 99 -2.95 9.95 -12.66
N ASP A 100 -3.69 10.30 -13.70
CA ASP A 100 -3.43 11.52 -14.48
C ASP A 100 -3.50 12.75 -13.57
N SER A 101 -4.55 12.84 -12.75
CA SER A 101 -4.70 13.92 -11.78
C SER A 101 -3.56 13.91 -10.73
N PHE A 102 -3.14 12.75 -10.22
CA PHE A 102 -2.01 12.64 -9.29
C PHE A 102 -0.68 13.06 -9.95
N ILE A 103 -0.48 12.71 -11.22
CA ILE A 103 0.70 13.12 -12.00
C ILE A 103 0.73 14.64 -12.17
N LEU A 104 -0.41 15.24 -12.51
CA LEU A 104 -0.52 16.68 -12.78
C LEU A 104 -0.50 17.51 -11.50
N GLU A 105 -1.13 17.06 -10.44
CA GLU A 105 -1.20 17.76 -9.17
C GLU A 105 0.07 17.52 -8.32
N ASN A 106 1.05 18.42 -8.41
CA ASN A 106 2.35 18.27 -7.74
C ASN A 106 2.31 18.51 -6.21
N LYS A 107 1.16 18.35 -5.58
CA LYS A 107 0.95 18.62 -4.12
C LYS A 107 0.84 17.36 -3.25
N PHE A 108 0.82 16.17 -3.84
CA PHE A 108 0.67 14.92 -3.11
C PHE A 108 1.93 14.06 -3.22
N ASP A 109 2.23 13.33 -2.14
CA ASP A 109 3.38 12.42 -2.04
C ASP A 109 2.96 10.97 -2.34
N ILE A 110 1.81 10.55 -1.80
CA ILE A 110 1.28 9.20 -1.95
C ILE A 110 -0.19 9.26 -2.34
N ALA A 111 -0.60 8.43 -3.31
CA ALA A 111 -2.01 8.21 -3.64
C ALA A 111 -2.39 6.77 -3.34
N SER A 112 -3.47 6.57 -2.60
CA SER A 112 -4.02 5.25 -2.29
C SER A 112 -5.55 5.28 -2.24
N TRP A 113 -6.14 4.09 -2.33
CA TRP A 113 -7.57 3.88 -2.39
C TRP A 113 -8.13 3.51 -1.02
N GLN A 114 -9.06 4.31 -0.49
CA GLN A 114 -9.81 3.94 0.71
C GLN A 114 -10.95 2.99 0.33
N MET A 115 -10.96 1.83 0.96
CA MET A 115 -11.92 0.76 0.72
C MET A 115 -13.12 0.83 1.68
N ILE A 116 -14.15 0.05 1.38
CA ILE A 116 -15.32 -0.13 2.28
C ILE A 116 -15.01 -1.03 3.48
N HIS A 117 -13.92 -1.78 3.45
CA HIS A 117 -13.50 -2.74 4.48
C HIS A 117 -12.90 -2.01 5.68
N LYS A 118 -13.61 -2.00 6.82
CA LYS A 118 -13.20 -1.24 8.01
C LYS A 118 -12.01 -1.89 8.72
N GLU A 119 -11.14 -1.05 9.31
CA GLU A 119 -10.00 -1.56 10.10
C GLU A 119 -10.43 -2.53 11.17
N MET A 120 -11.49 -2.21 11.95
CA MET A 120 -11.97 -3.06 13.03
C MET A 120 -12.30 -4.50 12.60
N SER A 121 -12.54 -4.73 11.32
CA SER A 121 -12.88 -6.06 10.78
C SER A 121 -11.68 -6.76 10.12
N TRP A 122 -10.64 -6.01 9.77
CA TRP A 122 -9.56 -6.51 8.93
C TRP A 122 -8.16 -6.20 9.46
N THR A 123 -8.04 -5.77 10.72
CA THR A 123 -6.77 -5.55 11.41
C THR A 123 -6.83 -6.28 12.75
N ASN A 124 -5.84 -7.12 13.03
CA ASN A 124 -5.78 -7.89 14.26
C ASN A 124 -5.40 -7.00 15.48
N GLY A 125 -5.66 -7.52 16.68
CA GLY A 125 -5.42 -6.81 17.94
C GLY A 125 -3.96 -6.44 18.17
N ASP A 126 -3.03 -7.27 17.70
CA ASP A 126 -1.60 -7.02 17.87
C ASP A 126 -1.13 -5.83 17.03
N ILE A 127 -1.59 -5.71 15.78
CA ILE A 127 -1.31 -4.53 14.96
C ILE A 127 -1.96 -3.29 15.56
N ILE A 128 -3.22 -3.38 16.02
CA ILE A 128 -3.92 -2.25 16.66
C ILE A 128 -3.12 -1.76 17.88
N SER A 129 -2.68 -2.70 18.73
CA SER A 129 -1.87 -2.42 19.93
C SER A 129 -0.52 -1.80 19.57
N ALA A 130 0.16 -2.30 18.53
CA ALA A 130 1.44 -1.76 18.07
C ALA A 130 1.35 -0.30 17.58
N PHE A 131 0.16 0.14 17.14
CA PHE A 131 -0.13 1.54 16.82
C PHE A 131 -0.60 2.36 18.03
N ASN A 132 -0.62 1.79 19.24
CA ASN A 132 -1.15 2.41 20.47
C ASN A 132 -2.60 2.91 20.31
N LEU A 133 -3.44 2.13 19.63
CA LEU A 133 -4.84 2.44 19.42
C LEU A 133 -5.73 1.64 20.35
N ASP A 134 -6.73 2.32 20.92
CA ASP A 134 -7.85 1.66 21.63
C ASP A 134 -8.80 1.00 20.62
N LEU A 135 -9.43 -0.13 21.02
CA LEU A 135 -10.39 -0.86 20.18
C LEU A 135 -11.63 -0.02 19.81
N ASN A 136 -11.93 1.03 20.55
CA ASN A 136 -13.01 1.97 20.27
C ASN A 136 -12.58 3.16 19.41
N SER A 137 -11.30 3.25 19.00
CA SER A 137 -10.77 4.35 18.21
C SER A 137 -11.59 4.59 16.94
N GLU A 138 -11.88 5.86 16.64
CA GLU A 138 -12.59 6.25 15.41
C GLU A 138 -11.83 5.84 14.14
N LEU A 139 -10.50 5.72 14.21
CA LEU A 139 -9.69 5.22 13.09
C LEU A 139 -10.13 3.81 12.66
N LEU A 140 -10.49 2.96 13.64
CA LEU A 140 -10.89 1.58 13.37
C LEU A 140 -12.27 1.47 12.72
N LYS A 141 -13.11 2.49 12.83
CA LYS A 141 -14.43 2.56 12.20
C LYS A 141 -14.38 2.94 10.72
N THR A 142 -13.23 3.35 10.22
CA THR A 142 -13.03 3.80 8.84
C THR A 142 -12.50 2.68 7.93
N GLY A 143 -12.68 2.81 6.61
CA GLY A 143 -12.20 1.85 5.63
C GLY A 143 -10.67 1.82 5.53
N GLN A 144 -10.10 0.63 5.29
CA GLN A 144 -8.65 0.47 5.06
C GLN A 144 -8.20 1.15 3.78
N PHE A 145 -6.94 1.60 3.75
CA PHE A 145 -6.24 1.99 2.53
C PHE A 145 -5.65 0.75 1.84
N ALA A 146 -5.86 0.66 0.53
CA ALA A 146 -5.39 -0.47 -0.26
C ALA A 146 -3.86 -0.46 -0.40
N ALA A 147 -3.21 -1.59 -0.07
CA ALA A 147 -1.80 -1.82 -0.35
C ALA A 147 -1.57 -2.61 -1.65
N THR A 148 -2.63 -2.84 -2.43
CA THR A 148 -2.58 -3.59 -3.70
C THR A 148 -2.30 -2.72 -4.91
N PHE A 149 -2.61 -1.42 -4.79
CA PHE A 149 -2.50 -0.45 -5.88
C PHE A 149 -2.35 0.96 -5.33
N HIS A 150 -1.16 1.56 -5.46
CA HIS A 150 -0.87 2.90 -4.97
C HIS A 150 0.27 3.56 -5.76
N ALA A 151 0.26 4.89 -5.79
CA ALA A 151 1.26 5.69 -6.47
C ALA A 151 2.09 6.53 -5.49
N TRP A 152 3.35 6.75 -5.84
CA TRP A 152 4.36 7.42 -5.04
C TRP A 152 5.06 8.48 -5.86
N ARG A 153 5.15 9.69 -5.34
CA ARG A 153 6.02 10.72 -5.91
C ARG A 153 7.40 10.62 -5.25
N LYS A 154 8.47 10.64 -6.05
CA LYS A 154 9.83 10.65 -5.52
C LYS A 154 10.09 11.95 -4.80
N ASN A 155 10.21 11.89 -3.48
CA ASN A 155 10.69 12.94 -2.60
C ASN A 155 11.07 12.37 -1.24
N ILE A 156 11.66 13.20 -0.38
CA ILE A 156 12.14 12.77 0.94
C ILE A 156 11.00 12.28 1.85
N ARG A 157 9.78 12.86 1.77
CA ARG A 157 8.65 12.46 2.62
C ARG A 157 8.17 11.06 2.28
N SER A 158 8.05 10.75 0.98
CA SER A 158 7.73 9.39 0.50
C SER A 158 8.77 8.36 0.90
N LEU A 159 10.06 8.70 0.81
CA LEU A 159 11.15 7.81 1.22
C LEU A 159 11.14 7.58 2.73
N ASN A 160 10.87 8.59 3.53
CA ASN A 160 10.76 8.44 4.99
C ASN A 160 9.59 7.54 5.35
N PHE A 161 8.42 7.71 4.72
CA PHE A 161 7.28 6.82 4.92
C PHE A 161 7.63 5.36 4.60
N LEU A 162 8.30 5.11 3.48
CA LEU A 162 8.73 3.76 3.09
C LEU A 162 9.73 3.16 4.06
N ASN A 163 10.67 3.96 4.59
CA ASN A 163 11.60 3.52 5.63
C ASN A 163 10.87 3.13 6.92
N GLU A 164 9.91 3.94 7.36
CA GLU A 164 9.11 3.64 8.55
C GLU A 164 8.24 2.38 8.35
N TRP A 165 7.59 2.24 7.17
CA TRP A 165 6.78 1.06 6.85
C TRP A 165 7.62 -0.21 6.79
N LEU A 166 8.78 -0.15 6.11
CA LEU A 166 9.71 -1.27 6.06
C LEU A 166 10.21 -1.65 7.46
N LYS A 167 10.67 -0.66 8.23
CA LYS A 167 11.12 -0.87 9.60
C LYS A 167 10.04 -1.52 10.45
N PHE A 168 8.82 -0.98 10.42
CA PHE A 168 7.70 -1.54 11.18
C PHE A 168 7.45 -3.01 10.85
N LEU A 169 7.40 -3.36 9.55
CA LEU A 169 7.17 -4.74 9.10
C LEU A 169 8.32 -5.67 9.49
N LEU A 170 9.57 -5.21 9.44
CA LEU A 170 10.72 -6.02 9.81
C LEU A 170 10.81 -6.25 11.33
N ASP A 171 10.52 -5.22 12.12
CA ASP A 171 10.55 -5.31 13.59
C ASP A 171 9.37 -6.10 14.16
N ASN A 172 8.24 -6.17 13.43
CA ASN A 172 6.97 -6.74 13.89
C ASN A 172 6.44 -7.85 12.94
N ARG A 173 7.34 -8.68 12.41
CA ARG A 173 6.99 -9.73 11.40
C ARG A 173 5.87 -10.64 11.89
N GLU A 174 5.90 -11.00 13.16
CA GLU A 174 5.01 -11.98 13.80
C GLU A 174 3.56 -11.53 13.80
N ILE A 175 3.32 -10.26 14.16
CA ILE A 175 1.95 -9.73 14.25
C ILE A 175 1.29 -9.53 12.87
N CYS A 176 2.07 -9.58 11.79
CA CYS A 176 1.56 -9.52 10.42
C CYS A 176 1.06 -10.87 9.90
N ARG A 177 1.28 -11.99 10.63
CA ARG A 177 0.87 -13.33 10.22
C ARG A 177 -0.61 -13.64 10.53
N ASP A 178 -1.06 -14.85 10.18
CA ASP A 178 -2.41 -15.33 10.45
C ASP A 178 -2.55 -16.00 11.82
N GLU A 179 -1.52 -16.00 12.62
CA GLU A 179 -1.56 -16.59 13.96
C GLU A 179 -2.51 -15.87 14.89
N VAL A 180 -2.91 -16.57 15.95
CA VAL A 180 -3.82 -16.00 16.94
C VAL A 180 -3.16 -14.80 17.60
N SER A 181 -3.84 -13.65 17.57
CA SER A 181 -3.41 -12.43 18.23
C SER A 181 -3.24 -12.66 19.73
N GLN A 182 -2.16 -12.14 20.30
CA GLN A 182 -1.94 -12.07 21.74
C GLN A 182 -2.80 -10.99 22.38
N ASN A 183 -3.01 -9.87 21.68
CA ASN A 183 -3.91 -8.82 22.11
C ASN A 183 -5.34 -9.08 21.63
N LEU A 184 -6.32 -8.58 22.37
CA LEU A 184 -7.72 -8.75 22.06
C LEU A 184 -8.06 -8.16 20.70
N ASN A 185 -8.68 -8.97 19.84
CA ASN A 185 -9.26 -8.49 18.61
C ASN A 185 -10.55 -7.70 18.84
N HIS A 186 -10.83 -6.74 17.97
CA HIS A 186 -12.13 -6.07 17.98
C HIS A 186 -13.27 -7.09 17.76
N LYS A 187 -14.43 -6.94 18.44
CA LYS A 187 -15.58 -7.87 18.33
C LYS A 187 -16.12 -8.09 16.90
N LYS A 188 -15.79 -7.22 15.96
CA LYS A 188 -16.14 -7.34 14.54
C LYS A 188 -14.98 -7.84 13.67
N PHE A 189 -13.92 -8.34 14.28
CA PHE A 189 -12.76 -8.88 13.54
C PHE A 189 -13.16 -10.12 12.74
N ILE A 190 -12.71 -10.16 11.47
CA ILE A 190 -12.98 -11.25 10.53
C ILE A 190 -11.68 -11.92 10.12
N GLY A 191 -10.62 -11.13 9.90
CA GLY A 191 -9.31 -11.62 9.48
C GLY A 191 -8.31 -10.50 9.30
N ASN A 192 -7.01 -10.83 9.36
CA ASN A 192 -5.93 -9.86 9.17
C ASN A 192 -5.60 -9.67 7.69
N ARG A 193 -5.26 -8.44 7.31
CA ARG A 193 -4.78 -8.09 5.97
C ARG A 193 -3.31 -7.68 5.95
N HIS A 194 -2.54 -8.17 6.91
CA HIS A 194 -1.09 -8.18 6.93
C HIS A 194 -0.45 -6.79 6.69
N ASP A 195 0.38 -6.69 5.65
CA ASP A 195 1.03 -5.45 5.20
C ASP A 195 0.04 -4.31 4.95
N GLN A 196 -1.15 -4.61 4.44
CA GLN A 196 -2.19 -3.62 4.19
C GLN A 196 -2.76 -3.02 5.47
N SER A 197 -2.96 -3.82 6.53
CA SER A 197 -3.42 -3.32 7.83
C SER A 197 -2.41 -2.32 8.40
N VAL A 198 -1.12 -2.64 8.32
CA VAL A 198 -0.03 -1.74 8.74
C VAL A 198 0.01 -0.47 7.89
N PHE A 199 0.03 -0.61 6.55
CA PHE A 199 0.05 0.52 5.61
C PHE A 199 -1.12 1.48 5.86
N SER A 200 -2.31 0.93 6.04
CA SER A 200 -3.53 1.69 6.26
C SER A 200 -3.50 2.47 7.58
N LEU A 201 -3.11 1.83 8.69
CA LEU A 201 -3.00 2.51 9.97
C LEU A 201 -1.88 3.56 9.98
N MET A 202 -0.76 3.31 9.29
CA MET A 202 0.30 4.31 9.13
C MET A 202 -0.20 5.58 8.44
N ILE A 203 -0.91 5.45 7.32
CA ILE A 203 -1.52 6.61 6.63
C ILE A 203 -2.44 7.36 7.59
N LYS A 204 -3.36 6.66 8.25
CA LYS A 204 -4.36 7.28 9.13
C LYS A 204 -3.74 8.00 10.32
N THR A 205 -2.78 7.38 10.97
CA THR A 205 -2.09 7.99 12.12
C THR A 205 -1.30 9.23 11.72
N LYS A 206 -0.67 9.25 10.54
CA LYS A 206 0.01 10.42 10.02
C LYS A 206 -0.96 11.56 9.67
N ILE A 207 -2.11 11.24 9.07
CA ILE A 207 -3.16 12.23 8.80
C ILE A 207 -3.66 12.88 10.10
N VAL A 208 -3.96 12.05 11.11
CA VAL A 208 -4.45 12.56 12.41
C VAL A 208 -3.41 13.40 13.14
N LYS A 209 -2.13 13.03 13.02
CA LYS A 209 -1.01 13.79 13.62
C LYS A 209 -0.63 15.03 12.80
N ASN A 210 -1.32 15.29 11.69
CA ASN A 210 -1.01 16.38 10.76
C ASN A 210 0.46 16.38 10.31
N ASP A 211 0.97 15.20 9.96
CA ASP A 211 2.32 15.01 9.45
C ASP A 211 2.52 15.79 8.13
N SER A 212 3.75 16.14 7.82
CA SER A 212 4.11 16.91 6.62
C SER A 212 3.88 16.16 5.30
N ILE A 213 3.65 14.84 5.35
CA ILE A 213 3.38 14.03 4.16
C ILE A 213 1.94 14.23 3.65
N ALA A 214 1.81 14.47 2.35
CA ALA A 214 0.53 14.73 1.72
C ALA A 214 -0.03 13.49 1.01
N PHE A 215 -1.27 13.13 1.33
CA PHE A 215 -1.96 11.97 0.76
C PHE A 215 -3.06 12.38 -0.21
N LYS A 216 -3.08 11.78 -1.42
CA LYS A 216 -4.25 11.80 -2.28
C LYS A 216 -5.10 10.57 -2.00
N ILE A 217 -6.26 10.81 -1.40
CA ILE A 217 -7.19 9.75 -1.03
C ILE A 217 -8.20 9.56 -2.15
N LEU A 218 -8.29 8.33 -2.63
CA LEU A 218 -9.23 7.92 -3.65
C LEU A 218 -10.36 7.13 -2.99
N HIS A 219 -11.60 7.45 -3.35
CA HIS A 219 -12.78 6.79 -2.80
C HIS A 219 -13.52 6.00 -3.86
N SER A 220 -14.05 4.83 -3.51
CA SER A 220 -15.08 4.20 -4.33
C SER A 220 -16.38 5.00 -4.23
N LYS A 221 -17.15 5.09 -5.31
CA LYS A 221 -18.44 5.83 -5.33
C LYS A 221 -19.42 5.46 -4.20
N LYS A 222 -19.22 4.31 -3.54
CA LYS A 222 -20.04 3.77 -2.46
C LYS A 222 -19.67 4.27 -1.06
N ILE A 223 -18.52 4.97 -0.91
CA ILE A 223 -17.99 5.38 0.41
C ILE A 223 -18.41 6.80 0.80
N LEU A 224 -19.10 7.52 -0.06
CA LEU A 224 -19.21 8.98 -0.01
C LEU A 224 -19.83 9.58 1.26
N ASN A 225 -20.49 8.84 2.15
CA ASN A 225 -21.21 9.49 3.27
C ASN A 225 -20.86 9.02 4.69
N ASP A 226 -20.42 7.77 4.93
CA ASP A 226 -20.46 7.27 6.32
C ASP A 226 -19.11 6.84 6.93
N ASN A 227 -18.01 6.84 6.18
CA ASN A 227 -16.75 6.22 6.60
C ASN A 227 -15.50 7.11 6.47
N LEU A 228 -15.66 8.40 6.24
CA LEU A 228 -14.55 9.35 6.20
C LEU A 228 -14.16 9.75 7.62
N LEU A 229 -12.86 9.83 7.88
CA LEU A 229 -12.37 10.52 9.06
C LEU A 229 -12.88 11.97 9.01
N PRO A 230 -13.38 12.53 10.12
CA PRO A 230 -13.86 13.93 10.15
C PRO A 230 -12.85 14.92 9.57
N HIS A 231 -11.55 14.70 9.82
CA HIS A 231 -10.46 15.55 9.31
C HIS A 231 -10.15 15.37 7.81
N LEU A 232 -10.72 14.35 7.14
CA LEU A 232 -10.56 14.16 5.70
C LEU A 232 -11.64 14.87 4.88
N LYS A 233 -12.67 15.41 5.54
CA LYS A 233 -13.73 16.18 4.86
C LYS A 233 -13.21 17.50 4.28
N ASP A 234 -12.12 18.03 4.84
CA ASP A 234 -11.53 19.31 4.46
C ASP A 234 -10.39 19.19 3.45
N HIS A 235 -10.01 17.96 3.04
CA HIS A 235 -9.07 17.79 1.94
C HIS A 235 -9.77 18.03 0.60
N PRO A 236 -9.25 18.94 -0.25
CA PRO A 236 -9.87 19.27 -1.53
C PRO A 236 -10.01 18.00 -2.38
N LYS A 237 -11.22 17.84 -2.92
CA LYS A 237 -11.61 16.72 -3.80
C LYS A 237 -10.81 16.70 -5.10
#